data_53ac16e7772e977e38ca0c04474f0cfa
#
_entry.id   53ac16e7772e977e38ca0c04474f0cfa
#
_cell.length_a   1.000
_cell.length_b   1.000
_cell.length_c   1.000
_cell.angle_alpha   90.00
_cell.angle_beta   90.00
_cell.angle_gamma   90.00
#
_symmetry.space_group_name_H-M   'P 1'
#
loop_
_entity.id
_entity.type
_entity.pdbx_description
1 polymer ?
#
loop_
_entity_poly.entity_id
_entity_poly.type
_entity_poly.pdbx_seq_one_letter_code
_entity_poly.pdbx_strand_id
1 'polypeptide(L)'
;MGFVQSAGAVQSLSRPSIPVARRIDLSPWVVMDYFEIWRRQPSVRRTVSFLGRNIAQLGLHLFERKGDTDRQRLTDHPLARLLTQPNRFTTRYRFFNSLVCDFAIYDCAYWWKAKGVDGGHQLLHLPAPLVTPKGDNWLTPEVFEVVGAKGRKLIPAAEVLYFRGYGGAADAGVSPLESLRQVLREDWTASEMRDQVMRNGARHSGYLTRPNDAPKWSDGARERFKLEWQTRYAGSAAADAGGTP
;
A
#
# COMPACT_ATOMS: atom_id res chain seq x y z
N MET A 1 -0.44 15.42 25.95
CA MET A 1 -1.90 15.51 25.73
C MET A 1 -2.22 16.83 25.10
N GLY A 2 -2.83 16.83 23.93
CA GLY A 2 -3.38 18.04 23.35
C GLY A 2 -4.85 18.18 23.80
N PHE A 3 -5.23 19.39 24.21
CA PHE A 3 -6.60 19.68 24.62
C PHE A 3 -7.17 20.80 23.76
N VAL A 4 -8.42 20.65 23.35
CA VAL A 4 -9.19 21.73 22.76
C VAL A 4 -10.27 22.13 23.76
N GLN A 5 -10.29 23.38 24.15
CA GLN A 5 -11.33 23.93 24.99
C GLN A 5 -12.44 24.50 24.11
N SER A 6 -13.58 23.86 24.12
CA SER A 6 -14.79 24.36 23.45
C SER A 6 -15.91 24.47 24.48
N ALA A 7 -16.55 25.60 24.59
CA ALA A 7 -17.69 25.85 25.49
C ALA A 7 -17.44 25.46 26.96
N GLY A 8 -16.24 25.67 27.47
CA GLY A 8 -15.88 25.38 28.86
C GLY A 8 -15.53 23.91 29.16
N ALA A 9 -15.63 23.01 28.21
CA ALA A 9 -15.23 21.62 28.38
C ALA A 9 -13.86 21.40 27.75
N VAL A 10 -12.93 20.80 28.52
CA VAL A 10 -11.63 20.35 27.99
C VAL A 10 -11.81 18.95 27.41
N GLN A 11 -11.73 18.85 26.09
CA GLN A 11 -11.71 17.57 25.41
C GLN A 11 -10.27 17.15 25.13
N SER A 12 -9.89 15.94 25.51
CA SER A 12 -8.61 15.39 25.11
C SER A 12 -8.67 15.05 23.62
N LEU A 13 -7.77 15.63 22.83
CA LEU A 13 -7.51 15.17 21.47
C LEU A 13 -6.72 13.88 21.55
N SER A 14 -7.43 12.79 21.89
CA SER A 14 -6.87 11.47 21.65
C SER A 14 -6.74 11.29 20.14
N ARG A 15 -5.59 10.82 19.71
CA ARG A 15 -5.38 10.41 18.32
C ARG A 15 -6.48 9.40 17.97
N PRO A 16 -7.37 9.68 17.03
CA PRO A 16 -8.18 8.61 16.50
C PRO A 16 -7.19 7.59 15.94
N SER A 17 -7.24 6.37 16.44
CA SER A 17 -6.58 5.23 15.80
C SER A 17 -7.34 4.99 14.50
N ILE A 18 -7.15 5.89 13.52
CA ILE A 18 -7.61 5.65 12.19
C ILE A 18 -6.67 4.54 11.70
N PRO A 19 -7.13 3.30 11.58
CA PRO A 19 -6.39 2.35 10.80
C PRO A 19 -6.28 3.03 9.44
N VAL A 20 -5.07 3.43 9.07
CA VAL A 20 -4.81 3.87 7.70
C VAL A 20 -5.43 2.79 6.85
N ALA A 21 -6.45 3.14 6.08
CA ALA A 21 -7.14 2.17 5.25
C ALA A 21 -6.10 1.66 4.25
N ARG A 22 -5.45 0.54 4.61
CA ARG A 22 -4.38 -0.08 3.81
C ARG A 22 -4.97 -0.99 2.76
N ARG A 23 -6.23 -0.73 2.37
CA ARG A 23 -7.01 -1.56 1.45
C ARG A 23 -7.75 -0.70 0.45
N ILE A 24 -7.85 -1.20 -0.76
CA ILE A 24 -8.65 -0.59 -1.84
C ILE A 24 -9.64 -1.63 -2.36
N ASP A 25 -10.89 -1.21 -2.47
CA ASP A 25 -11.94 -2.00 -3.09
C ASP A 25 -11.81 -1.85 -4.61
N LEU A 26 -11.38 -2.89 -5.30
CA LEU A 26 -11.23 -2.92 -6.75
C LEU A 26 -12.54 -3.27 -7.46
N SER A 27 -13.38 -4.09 -6.81
CA SER A 27 -14.75 -4.40 -7.21
C SER A 27 -15.59 -4.66 -5.96
N PRO A 28 -16.93 -4.79 -6.05
CA PRO A 28 -17.77 -5.15 -4.90
C PRO A 28 -17.32 -6.43 -4.18
N TRP A 29 -16.59 -7.30 -4.86
CA TRP A 29 -16.16 -8.61 -4.36
C TRP A 29 -14.65 -8.72 -4.12
N VAL A 30 -13.87 -7.72 -4.55
CA VAL A 30 -12.40 -7.77 -4.49
C VAL A 30 -11.86 -6.59 -3.71
N VAL A 31 -11.42 -6.87 -2.51
CA VAL A 31 -10.69 -5.92 -1.64
C VAL A 31 -9.24 -6.37 -1.56
N MET A 32 -8.32 -5.51 -1.92
CA MET A 32 -6.89 -5.79 -1.85
C MET A 32 -6.20 -4.83 -0.89
N ASP A 33 -5.26 -5.35 -0.10
CA ASP A 33 -4.33 -4.50 0.63
C ASP A 33 -3.28 -3.90 -0.32
N TYR A 34 -2.57 -2.88 0.13
CA TYR A 34 -1.56 -2.19 -0.70
C TYR A 34 -0.42 -3.10 -1.16
N PHE A 35 -0.03 -4.07 -0.34
CA PHE A 35 1.00 -5.04 -0.72
C PHE A 35 0.51 -5.97 -1.83
N GLU A 36 -0.73 -6.42 -1.75
CA GLU A 36 -1.34 -7.23 -2.80
C GLU A 36 -1.50 -6.45 -4.10
N ILE A 37 -1.89 -5.17 -4.04
CA ILE A 37 -1.96 -4.30 -5.21
C ILE A 37 -0.57 -4.20 -5.85
N TRP A 38 0.47 -3.89 -5.07
CA TRP A 38 1.84 -3.86 -5.58
C TRP A 38 2.27 -5.19 -6.19
N ARG A 39 1.88 -6.32 -5.60
CA ARG A 39 2.23 -7.65 -6.09
C ARG A 39 1.52 -8.02 -7.39
N ARG A 40 0.24 -7.65 -7.53
CA ARG A 40 -0.64 -8.10 -8.62
C ARG A 40 -0.79 -7.09 -9.75
N GLN A 41 -0.65 -5.79 -9.49
CA GLN A 41 -0.79 -4.75 -10.50
C GLN A 41 0.57 -4.42 -11.14
N PRO A 42 0.78 -4.78 -12.43
CA PRO A 42 2.08 -4.62 -13.09
C PRO A 42 2.52 -3.16 -13.19
N SER A 43 1.60 -2.22 -13.38
CA SER A 43 1.86 -0.79 -13.45
C SER A 43 2.43 -0.26 -12.15
N VAL A 44 1.78 -0.57 -11.02
CA VAL A 44 2.23 -0.19 -9.68
C VAL A 44 3.59 -0.82 -9.37
N ARG A 45 3.74 -2.12 -9.61
CA ARG A 45 4.99 -2.83 -9.35
C ARG A 45 6.16 -2.26 -10.15
N ARG A 46 5.94 -1.94 -11.44
CA ARG A 46 6.97 -1.33 -12.30
C ARG A 46 7.41 0.01 -11.77
N THR A 47 6.46 0.90 -11.43
CA THR A 47 6.75 2.24 -10.94
C THR A 47 7.49 2.21 -9.60
N VAL A 48 6.98 1.48 -8.62
CA VAL A 48 7.62 1.35 -7.30
C VAL A 48 9.02 0.74 -7.41
N SER A 49 9.18 -0.32 -8.23
CA SER A 49 10.49 -0.96 -8.44
C SER A 49 11.46 -0.05 -9.19
N PHE A 50 10.98 0.78 -10.08
CA PHE A 50 11.80 1.78 -10.78
C PHE A 50 12.32 2.84 -9.80
N LEU A 51 11.45 3.43 -8.99
CA LEU A 51 11.84 4.41 -7.97
C LEU A 51 12.82 3.80 -6.97
N GLY A 52 12.48 2.61 -6.44
CA GLY A 52 13.32 1.92 -5.46
C GLY A 52 14.73 1.67 -5.97
N ARG A 53 14.86 1.14 -7.19
CA ARG A 53 16.18 0.85 -7.78
C ARG A 53 17.00 2.10 -8.07
N ASN A 54 16.38 3.13 -8.63
CA ASN A 54 17.10 4.35 -8.99
C ASN A 54 17.57 5.13 -7.77
N ILE A 55 16.73 5.27 -6.74
CA ILE A 55 17.10 5.99 -5.52
C ILE A 55 18.09 5.19 -4.67
N ALA A 56 17.94 3.87 -4.57
CA ALA A 56 18.85 3.03 -3.79
C ALA A 56 20.31 2.99 -4.33
N GLN A 57 20.50 3.32 -5.61
CA GLN A 57 21.83 3.44 -6.21
C GLN A 57 22.56 4.71 -5.77
N LEU A 58 21.82 5.75 -5.37
CA LEU A 58 22.42 7.02 -4.99
C LEU A 58 23.26 6.87 -3.73
N GLY A 59 24.46 7.44 -3.77
CA GLY A 59 25.37 7.44 -2.62
C GLY A 59 24.92 8.46 -1.57
N LEU A 60 24.68 8.00 -0.35
CA LEU A 60 24.61 8.88 0.80
C LEU A 60 25.99 9.07 1.40
N HIS A 61 26.42 10.30 1.50
CA HIS A 61 27.72 10.66 2.03
C HIS A 61 27.56 11.67 3.16
N LEU A 62 28.38 11.53 4.18
CA LEU A 62 28.43 12.46 5.30
C LEU A 62 29.46 13.52 4.99
N PHE A 63 29.11 14.80 5.20
CA PHE A 63 29.97 15.93 5.02
C PHE A 63 29.99 16.77 6.29
N GLU A 64 31.19 17.24 6.69
CA GLU A 64 31.35 18.30 7.66
C GLU A 64 31.36 19.64 6.94
N ARG A 65 30.59 20.60 7.45
CA ARG A 65 30.56 21.96 6.93
C ARG A 65 31.64 22.76 7.64
N LYS A 66 32.72 23.14 6.93
CA LYS A 66 33.81 23.98 7.46
C LYS A 66 33.60 25.46 7.20
N GLY A 67 32.77 25.83 6.25
CA GLY A 67 32.45 27.20 5.86
C GLY A 67 31.19 27.25 5.05
N ASP A 68 30.84 28.40 4.48
CA ASP A 68 29.63 28.56 3.68
C ASP A 68 29.68 27.77 2.34
N THR A 69 30.87 27.64 1.78
CA THR A 69 31.10 26.96 0.51
C THR A 69 31.95 25.69 0.64
N ASP A 70 32.61 25.50 1.79
CA ASP A 70 33.55 24.38 1.99
C ASP A 70 32.91 23.25 2.78
N ARG A 71 32.95 22.04 2.20
CA ARG A 71 32.41 20.79 2.78
C ARG A 71 33.43 19.68 2.64
N GLN A 72 33.84 19.13 3.76
CA GLN A 72 34.77 17.99 3.80
C GLN A 72 33.99 16.69 3.98
N ARG A 73 34.21 15.73 3.08
CA ARG A 73 33.60 14.40 3.20
C ARG A 73 34.23 13.62 4.34
N LEU A 74 33.36 13.09 5.23
CA LEU A 74 33.75 12.23 6.34
C LEU A 74 33.57 10.77 5.97
N THR A 75 34.65 10.00 5.86
CA THR A 75 34.60 8.56 5.53
C THR A 75 34.66 7.70 6.78
N ASP A 76 35.42 8.11 7.79
CA ASP A 76 35.73 7.31 8.99
C ASP A 76 34.79 7.55 10.16
N HIS A 77 33.85 8.46 10.00
CA HIS A 77 32.85 8.74 11.03
C HIS A 77 31.92 7.53 11.25
N PRO A 78 31.54 7.17 12.49
CA PRO A 78 30.67 6.04 12.80
C PRO A 78 29.36 6.08 12.02
N LEU A 79 28.77 7.26 11.83
CA LEU A 79 27.55 7.44 11.04
C LEU A 79 27.77 7.15 9.55
N ALA A 80 28.93 7.51 8.98
CA ALA A 80 29.25 7.20 7.59
C ALA A 80 29.39 5.68 7.37
N ARG A 81 30.00 4.98 8.34
CA ARG A 81 30.08 3.51 8.35
C ARG A 81 28.69 2.88 8.45
N LEU A 82 27.84 3.41 9.36
CA LEU A 82 26.44 2.92 9.52
C LEU A 82 25.60 3.12 8.25
N LEU A 83 25.77 4.22 7.53
CA LEU A 83 25.09 4.46 6.25
C LEU A 83 25.61 3.56 5.13
N THR A 84 26.88 3.15 5.18
CA THR A 84 27.48 2.24 4.20
C THR A 84 27.11 0.78 4.48
N GLN A 85 27.10 0.38 5.75
CA GLN A 85 26.74 -0.94 6.22
C GLN A 85 25.74 -0.86 7.37
N PRO A 86 24.44 -0.72 7.07
CA PRO A 86 23.41 -0.50 8.10
C PRO A 86 23.31 -1.63 9.12
N ASN A 87 23.52 -2.86 8.68
CA ASN A 87 23.53 -4.07 9.49
C ASN A 87 24.26 -5.20 8.76
N ARG A 88 24.46 -6.32 9.45
CA ARG A 88 25.13 -7.51 8.89
C ARG A 88 24.28 -8.38 7.97
N PHE A 89 22.96 -8.14 7.93
CA PHE A 89 22.02 -9.01 7.21
C PHE A 89 21.66 -8.50 5.83
N THR A 90 21.75 -7.17 5.62
CA THR A 90 21.31 -6.53 4.38
C THR A 90 22.38 -5.61 3.83
N THR A 91 22.51 -5.60 2.51
CA THR A 91 23.36 -4.63 1.83
C THR A 91 22.72 -3.24 1.89
N ARG A 92 23.55 -2.19 1.82
CA ARG A 92 23.08 -0.82 1.73
C ARG A 92 22.01 -0.64 0.65
N TYR A 93 22.27 -1.15 -0.55
CA TYR A 93 21.32 -1.07 -1.67
C TYR A 93 19.93 -1.64 -1.30
N ARG A 94 19.88 -2.85 -0.76
CA ARG A 94 18.61 -3.47 -0.34
C ARG A 94 17.93 -2.70 0.76
N PHE A 95 18.69 -2.17 1.70
CA PHE A 95 18.17 -1.41 2.83
C PHE A 95 17.47 -0.12 2.36
N PHE A 96 18.09 0.65 1.48
CA PHE A 96 17.50 1.86 0.91
C PHE A 96 16.37 1.54 -0.07
N ASN A 97 16.51 0.47 -0.87
CA ASN A 97 15.44 0.04 -1.76
C ASN A 97 14.15 -0.29 -0.98
N SER A 98 14.27 -0.99 0.15
CA SER A 98 13.12 -1.29 1.01
C SER A 98 12.46 -0.01 1.57
N LEU A 99 13.27 0.96 2.01
CA LEU A 99 12.77 2.27 2.45
C LEU A 99 11.93 2.93 1.37
N VAL A 100 12.48 3.04 0.15
CA VAL A 100 11.81 3.74 -0.95
C VAL A 100 10.54 2.99 -1.40
N CYS A 101 10.58 1.66 -1.44
CA CYS A 101 9.41 0.86 -1.76
C CYS A 101 8.29 1.05 -0.73
N ASP A 102 8.62 0.98 0.57
CA ASP A 102 7.62 1.20 1.62
C ASP A 102 7.06 2.62 1.54
N PHE A 103 7.92 3.62 1.34
CA PHE A 103 7.49 5.01 1.22
C PHE A 103 6.59 5.22 -0.01
N ALA A 104 6.92 4.63 -1.15
CA ALA A 104 6.11 4.73 -2.37
C ALA A 104 4.76 4.01 -2.27
N ILE A 105 4.65 2.97 -1.44
CA ILE A 105 3.41 2.21 -1.28
C ILE A 105 2.55 2.76 -0.15
N TYR A 106 3.17 3.09 1.00
CA TYR A 106 2.46 3.42 2.25
C TYR A 106 2.58 4.89 2.65
N ASP A 107 3.39 5.68 1.95
CA ASP A 107 3.77 7.05 2.31
C ASP A 107 4.40 7.15 3.72
N CYS A 108 4.93 6.06 4.20
CA CYS A 108 5.68 5.98 5.45
C CYS A 108 6.69 4.83 5.43
N ALA A 109 7.79 5.01 6.15
CA ALA A 109 8.79 3.96 6.33
C ALA A 109 9.45 4.10 7.71
N TYR A 110 10.02 3.02 8.19
CA TYR A 110 10.54 2.94 9.55
C TYR A 110 11.89 2.23 9.60
N TRP A 111 12.82 2.83 10.30
CA TRP A 111 14.09 2.18 10.66
C TRP A 111 14.24 2.12 12.16
N TRP A 112 14.58 0.99 12.68
CA TRP A 112 14.89 0.79 14.08
C TRP A 112 16.39 0.94 14.32
N LYS A 113 16.75 1.82 15.25
CA LYS A 113 18.11 2.00 15.80
C LYS A 113 18.34 0.94 16.86
N ALA A 114 18.76 -0.24 16.45
CA ALA A 114 19.01 -1.34 17.36
C ALA A 114 20.48 -1.38 17.80
N LYS A 115 20.73 -2.01 18.94
CA LYS A 115 22.09 -2.38 19.35
C LYS A 115 22.46 -3.72 18.71
N GLY A 116 23.62 -3.77 18.09
CA GLY A 116 24.19 -5.00 17.58
C GLY A 116 24.73 -5.90 18.69
N VAL A 117 25.06 -7.13 18.34
CA VAL A 117 25.66 -8.10 19.27
C VAL A 117 27.01 -7.56 19.80
N ASP A 118 27.72 -6.80 18.99
CA ASP A 118 29.01 -6.20 19.30
C ASP A 118 28.88 -4.87 20.07
N GLY A 119 27.70 -4.53 20.57
CA GLY A 119 27.41 -3.27 21.26
C GLY A 119 27.32 -2.03 20.36
N GLY A 120 27.66 -2.16 19.08
CA GLY A 120 27.56 -1.10 18.09
C GLY A 120 26.12 -0.80 17.68
N HIS A 121 25.89 0.37 17.12
CA HIS A 121 24.59 0.72 16.54
C HIS A 121 24.39 0.06 15.17
N GLN A 122 23.18 -0.41 14.93
CA GLN A 122 22.75 -0.91 13.63
C GLN A 122 21.37 -0.35 13.27
N LEU A 123 21.09 -0.27 11.97
CA LEU A 123 19.79 0.12 11.44
C LEU A 123 19.08 -1.09 10.89
N LEU A 124 17.87 -1.36 11.37
CA LEU A 124 17.01 -2.43 10.88
C LEU A 124 15.77 -1.83 10.23
N HIS A 125 15.46 -2.29 9.03
CA HIS A 125 14.23 -1.92 8.35
C HIS A 125 13.04 -2.61 9.03
N LEU A 126 12.01 -1.85 9.36
CA LEU A 126 10.73 -2.34 9.84
C LEU A 126 9.71 -2.18 8.72
N PRO A 127 9.14 -3.28 8.19
CA PRO A 127 8.15 -3.20 7.12
C PRO A 127 6.93 -2.38 7.54
N ALA A 128 6.55 -1.39 6.75
CA ALA A 128 5.48 -0.45 7.07
C ALA A 128 4.14 -1.13 7.44
N PRO A 129 3.71 -2.24 6.81
CA PRO A 129 2.47 -2.92 7.20
C PRO A 129 2.45 -3.48 8.62
N LEU A 130 3.63 -3.76 9.19
CA LEU A 130 3.77 -4.37 10.50
C LEU A 130 3.89 -3.35 11.63
N VAL A 131 4.00 -2.06 11.32
CA VAL A 131 4.26 -1.00 12.28
C VAL A 131 3.01 -0.14 12.46
N THR A 132 2.63 0.06 13.71
CA THR A 132 1.55 0.97 14.10
C THR A 132 2.09 1.98 15.09
N PRO A 133 2.15 3.26 14.73
CA PRO A 133 2.53 4.31 15.67
C PRO A 133 1.43 4.46 16.73
N LYS A 134 1.83 4.62 18.00
CA LYS A 134 0.94 4.84 19.14
C LYS A 134 1.42 6.01 20.00
N GLY A 135 0.50 6.74 20.57
CA GLY A 135 0.77 7.87 21.45
C GLY A 135 -0.49 8.69 21.69
N ASP A 136 -0.50 9.48 22.73
CA ASP A 136 -1.62 10.35 23.10
C ASP A 136 -1.63 11.65 22.28
N ASN A 137 -0.53 11.95 21.62
CA ASN A 137 -0.37 13.16 20.83
C ASN A 137 -0.40 12.83 19.33
N TRP A 138 -1.27 13.54 18.60
CA TRP A 138 -1.37 13.40 17.15
C TRP A 138 -0.10 13.83 16.37
N LEU A 139 0.74 14.68 17.00
CA LEU A 139 1.93 15.22 16.35
C LEU A 139 3.13 14.27 16.40
N THR A 140 3.32 13.60 17.53
CA THR A 140 4.47 12.73 17.77
C THR A 140 4.04 11.42 18.41
N PRO A 141 4.33 10.27 17.80
CA PRO A 141 4.12 8.99 18.45
C PRO A 141 5.07 8.82 19.63
N GLU A 142 4.64 8.18 20.69
CA GLU A 142 5.46 7.85 21.86
C GLU A 142 6.15 6.50 21.69
N VAL A 143 5.42 5.55 21.11
CA VAL A 143 5.89 4.19 20.85
C VAL A 143 5.42 3.70 19.49
N PHE A 144 6.15 2.76 18.93
CA PHE A 144 5.76 2.02 17.73
C PHE A 144 5.48 0.57 18.09
N GLU A 145 4.27 0.12 17.84
CA GLU A 145 3.91 -1.30 17.96
C GLU A 145 4.29 -2.01 16.67
N VAL A 146 5.16 -3.01 16.80
CA VAL A 146 5.61 -3.85 15.67
C VAL A 146 5.06 -5.26 15.85
N VAL A 147 4.32 -5.72 14.87
CA VAL A 147 3.77 -7.09 14.84
C VAL A 147 4.76 -8.01 14.14
N GLY A 148 5.34 -8.93 14.88
CA GLY A 148 6.28 -9.92 14.36
C GLY A 148 5.77 -11.37 14.55
N ALA A 149 6.52 -12.33 14.03
CA ALA A 149 6.18 -13.77 14.16
C ALA A 149 6.09 -14.26 15.62
N LYS A 150 6.80 -13.60 16.53
CA LYS A 150 6.82 -13.94 17.97
C LYS A 150 5.85 -13.11 18.83
N GLY A 151 4.93 -12.37 18.19
CA GLY A 151 3.99 -11.48 18.84
C GLY A 151 4.26 -10.00 18.60
N ARG A 152 3.72 -9.17 19.48
CA ARG A 152 3.81 -7.71 19.37
C ARG A 152 4.97 -7.18 20.22
N LYS A 153 5.73 -6.26 19.66
CA LYS A 153 6.81 -5.56 20.35
C LYS A 153 6.54 -4.06 20.34
N LEU A 154 6.66 -3.42 21.49
CA LEU A 154 6.63 -1.97 21.60
C LEU A 154 8.08 -1.44 21.55
N ILE A 155 8.33 -0.49 20.66
CA ILE A 155 9.64 0.15 20.49
C ILE A 155 9.44 1.64 20.79
N PRO A 156 10.23 2.22 21.71
CA PRO A 156 10.17 3.65 21.99
C PRO A 156 10.43 4.49 20.74
N ALA A 157 9.74 5.61 20.60
CA ALA A 157 9.90 6.50 19.44
C ALA A 157 11.34 7.01 19.29
N ALA A 158 12.06 7.20 20.40
CA ALA A 158 13.47 7.59 20.38
C ALA A 158 14.37 6.59 19.63
N GLU A 159 13.98 5.32 19.56
CA GLU A 159 14.73 4.27 18.87
C GLU A 159 14.31 4.08 17.41
N VAL A 160 13.29 4.79 16.93
CA VAL A 160 12.77 4.65 15.57
C VAL A 160 13.04 5.91 14.76
N LEU A 161 13.57 5.75 13.55
CA LEU A 161 13.56 6.79 12.54
C LEU A 161 12.28 6.61 11.73
N TYR A 162 11.37 7.55 11.90
CA TYR A 162 10.08 7.55 11.21
C TYR A 162 10.13 8.51 10.03
N PHE A 163 10.08 7.94 8.83
CA PHE A 163 9.92 8.68 7.58
C PHE A 163 8.44 8.77 7.30
N ARG A 164 7.91 9.98 7.39
CA ARG A 164 6.49 10.24 7.21
C ARG A 164 6.29 11.13 6.00
N GLY A 165 5.35 10.74 5.12
CA GLY A 165 4.89 11.56 4.03
C GLY A 165 3.93 12.66 4.48
N TYR A 166 3.51 13.46 3.54
CA TYR A 166 2.55 14.53 3.80
C TYR A 166 1.13 13.96 3.82
N GLY A 167 0.49 14.00 4.98
CA GLY A 167 -0.89 13.53 5.21
C GLY A 167 -1.90 14.65 5.49
N GLY A 168 -1.53 15.91 5.29
CA GLY A 168 -2.38 17.04 5.65
C GLY A 168 -2.60 17.10 7.17
N ALA A 169 -3.86 17.10 7.57
CA ALA A 169 -4.25 17.04 8.99
C ALA A 169 -4.20 15.61 9.57
N ALA A 170 -3.98 14.59 8.73
CA ALA A 170 -3.84 13.21 9.19
C ALA A 170 -2.45 12.97 9.78
N ASP A 171 -2.38 12.15 10.80
CA ASP A 171 -1.13 11.82 11.49
C ASP A 171 -0.15 10.98 10.70
N ALA A 172 -0.67 10.17 9.80
CA ALA A 172 0.12 9.34 8.90
C ALA A 172 0.09 9.91 7.48
N GLY A 173 1.11 9.62 6.70
CA GLY A 173 1.09 9.90 5.28
C GLY A 173 -0.09 9.23 4.59
N VAL A 174 -0.55 9.80 3.50
CA VAL A 174 -1.61 9.24 2.68
C VAL A 174 -0.97 8.49 1.52
N SER A 175 -1.20 7.18 1.45
CA SER A 175 -0.64 6.35 0.39
C SER A 175 -0.96 6.92 -1.00
N PRO A 176 0.03 7.02 -1.91
CA PRO A 176 -0.22 7.39 -3.30
C PRO A 176 -1.23 6.46 -4.01
N LEU A 177 -1.38 5.23 -3.53
CA LEU A 177 -2.36 4.29 -4.09
C LEU A 177 -3.81 4.73 -3.85
N GLU A 178 -4.06 5.55 -2.83
CA GLU A 178 -5.41 6.12 -2.61
C GLU A 178 -5.83 7.05 -3.75
N SER A 179 -4.91 7.87 -4.25
CA SER A 179 -5.19 8.74 -5.41
C SER A 179 -5.38 7.96 -6.71
N LEU A 180 -4.83 6.75 -6.78
CA LEU A 180 -4.95 5.85 -7.93
C LEU A 180 -6.15 4.90 -7.84
N ARG A 181 -6.94 4.96 -6.79
CA ARG A 181 -8.06 4.03 -6.52
C ARG A 181 -8.97 3.82 -7.73
N GLN A 182 -9.39 4.90 -8.38
CA GLN A 182 -10.27 4.82 -9.55
C GLN A 182 -9.57 4.13 -10.73
N VAL A 183 -8.36 4.53 -11.04
CA VAL A 183 -7.57 3.94 -12.15
C VAL A 183 -7.31 2.44 -11.91
N LEU A 184 -7.00 2.07 -10.67
CA LEU A 184 -6.80 0.65 -10.31
C LEU A 184 -8.07 -0.18 -10.46
N ARG A 185 -9.24 0.41 -10.16
CA ARG A 185 -10.54 -0.24 -10.38
C ARG A 185 -10.85 -0.41 -11.87
N GLU A 186 -10.61 0.63 -12.66
CA GLU A 186 -10.79 0.59 -14.11
C GLU A 186 -9.88 -0.46 -14.75
N ASP A 187 -8.59 -0.48 -14.39
CA ASP A 187 -7.62 -1.48 -14.85
C ASP A 187 -8.04 -2.91 -14.49
N TRP A 188 -8.52 -3.10 -13.26
CA TRP A 188 -9.03 -4.39 -12.81
C TRP A 188 -10.23 -4.84 -13.62
N THR A 189 -11.25 -4.00 -13.74
CA THR A 189 -12.48 -4.29 -14.50
C THR A 189 -12.18 -4.57 -15.97
N ALA A 190 -11.30 -3.79 -16.59
CA ALA A 190 -10.88 -4.01 -17.97
C ALA A 190 -10.11 -5.33 -18.13
N SER A 191 -9.33 -5.74 -17.13
CA SER A 191 -8.63 -7.02 -17.14
C SER A 191 -9.59 -8.19 -16.99
N GLU A 192 -10.57 -8.09 -16.09
CA GLU A 192 -11.63 -9.10 -15.96
C GLU A 192 -12.44 -9.24 -17.25
N MET A 193 -12.85 -8.13 -17.85
CA MET A 193 -13.57 -8.15 -19.11
C MET A 193 -12.76 -8.83 -20.23
N ARG A 194 -11.46 -8.50 -20.36
CA ARG A 194 -10.59 -9.15 -21.36
C ARG A 194 -10.47 -10.65 -21.11
N ASP A 195 -10.31 -11.04 -19.84
CA ASP A 195 -10.19 -12.44 -19.45
C ASP A 195 -11.48 -13.22 -19.81
N GLN A 196 -12.65 -12.64 -19.52
CA GLN A 196 -13.94 -13.21 -19.90
C GLN A 196 -14.06 -13.38 -21.43
N VAL A 197 -13.71 -12.34 -22.19
CA VAL A 197 -13.74 -12.41 -23.65
C VAL A 197 -12.81 -13.51 -24.18
N MET A 198 -11.62 -13.64 -23.62
CA MET A 198 -10.66 -14.68 -24.03
C MET A 198 -11.13 -16.08 -23.65
N ARG A 199 -11.68 -16.27 -22.45
CA ARG A 199 -12.26 -17.56 -22.02
C ARG A 199 -13.43 -18.00 -22.92
N ASN A 200 -14.23 -17.06 -23.39
CA ASN A 200 -15.33 -17.30 -24.31
C ASN A 200 -14.87 -17.42 -25.79
N GLY A 201 -13.57 -17.60 -26.05
CA GLY A 201 -13.01 -17.79 -27.39
C GLY A 201 -13.11 -16.53 -28.26
N ALA A 202 -13.18 -15.34 -27.65
CA ALA A 202 -13.36 -14.04 -28.32
C ALA A 202 -14.59 -13.98 -29.25
N ARG A 203 -15.55 -14.87 -29.05
CA ARG A 203 -16.79 -14.87 -29.83
C ARG A 203 -17.71 -13.78 -29.30
N HIS A 204 -18.26 -13.01 -30.22
CA HIS A 204 -19.37 -12.10 -29.90
C HIS A 204 -20.55 -12.92 -29.44
N SER A 205 -21.25 -12.48 -28.39
CA SER A 205 -22.52 -13.04 -27.98
C SER A 205 -23.46 -13.04 -29.18
N GLY A 206 -23.99 -14.21 -29.52
CA GLY A 206 -24.99 -14.34 -30.59
C GLY A 206 -26.24 -13.54 -30.27
N TYR A 207 -27.05 -13.31 -31.27
CA TYR A 207 -28.40 -12.81 -31.06
C TYR A 207 -29.39 -13.97 -31.11
N LEU A 208 -30.35 -13.93 -30.20
CA LEU A 208 -31.44 -14.90 -30.17
C LEU A 208 -32.57 -14.40 -31.08
N THR A 209 -32.83 -15.15 -32.14
CA THR A 209 -34.01 -14.92 -32.98
C THR A 209 -35.09 -15.89 -32.57
N ARG A 210 -36.30 -15.42 -32.52
CA ARG A 210 -37.46 -16.22 -32.30
C ARG A 210 -38.21 -16.39 -33.61
N PRO A 211 -38.63 -17.60 -33.97
CA PRO A 211 -39.48 -17.82 -35.15
C PRO A 211 -40.76 -16.99 -35.07
N ASN A 212 -41.23 -16.47 -36.21
CA ASN A 212 -42.40 -15.61 -36.27
C ASN A 212 -43.70 -16.33 -35.89
N ASP A 213 -43.73 -17.66 -36.01
CA ASP A 213 -44.84 -18.57 -35.68
C ASP A 213 -44.87 -19.03 -34.22
N ALA A 214 -43.86 -18.65 -33.45
CA ALA A 214 -43.77 -19.03 -32.03
C ALA A 214 -44.84 -18.31 -31.18
N PRO A 215 -45.47 -19.00 -30.22
CA PRO A 215 -46.50 -18.42 -29.33
C PRO A 215 -45.97 -17.16 -28.59
N LYS A 216 -46.77 -16.10 -28.50
CA LYS A 216 -46.38 -14.87 -27.79
C LYS A 216 -46.03 -15.18 -26.35
N TRP A 217 -44.90 -14.64 -25.89
CA TRP A 217 -44.52 -14.74 -24.48
C TRP A 217 -45.45 -13.89 -23.62
N SER A 218 -45.87 -14.44 -22.47
CA SER A 218 -46.47 -13.62 -21.44
C SER A 218 -45.38 -12.69 -20.84
N ASP A 219 -45.78 -11.54 -20.33
CA ASP A 219 -44.85 -10.58 -19.75
C ASP A 219 -44.00 -11.20 -18.62
N GLY A 220 -44.61 -12.05 -17.79
CA GLY A 220 -43.91 -12.76 -16.74
C GLY A 220 -42.89 -13.82 -17.24
N ALA A 221 -43.15 -14.44 -18.41
CA ALA A 221 -42.22 -15.37 -19.02
C ALA A 221 -41.01 -14.63 -19.64
N ARG A 222 -41.27 -13.46 -20.21
CA ARG A 222 -40.21 -12.59 -20.77
C ARG A 222 -39.26 -12.07 -19.70
N GLU A 223 -39.80 -11.63 -18.57
CA GLU A 223 -38.97 -11.14 -17.45
C GLU A 223 -38.18 -12.28 -16.80
N ARG A 224 -38.75 -13.45 -16.61
CA ARG A 224 -38.01 -14.63 -16.10
C ARG A 224 -36.86 -15.01 -17.04
N PHE A 225 -37.10 -15.04 -18.34
CA PHE A 225 -36.05 -15.34 -19.31
C PHE A 225 -34.94 -14.32 -19.29
N LYS A 226 -35.25 -13.02 -19.21
CA LYS A 226 -34.23 -11.97 -19.07
C LYS A 226 -33.39 -12.17 -17.81
N LEU A 227 -34.04 -12.46 -16.69
CA LEU A 227 -33.37 -12.67 -15.42
C LEU A 227 -32.46 -13.90 -15.47
N GLU A 228 -32.95 -15.01 -15.98
CA GLU A 228 -32.19 -16.25 -16.18
C GLU A 228 -31.01 -16.04 -17.14
N TRP A 229 -31.25 -15.32 -18.24
CA TRP A 229 -30.18 -14.95 -19.18
C TRP A 229 -29.13 -14.08 -18.56
N GLN A 230 -29.52 -13.04 -17.83
CA GLN A 230 -28.59 -12.18 -17.10
C GLN A 230 -27.81 -12.93 -16.04
N THR A 231 -28.44 -13.80 -15.27
CA THR A 231 -27.79 -14.62 -14.25
C THR A 231 -26.82 -15.63 -14.86
N ARG A 232 -27.12 -16.17 -16.01
CA ARG A 232 -26.35 -17.25 -16.62
C ARG A 232 -25.23 -16.76 -17.55
N TYR A 233 -25.44 -15.60 -18.21
CA TYR A 233 -24.55 -15.13 -19.27
C TYR A 233 -24.03 -13.69 -19.10
N ALA A 234 -24.53 -12.93 -18.16
CA ALA A 234 -24.07 -11.56 -17.88
C ALA A 234 -23.43 -11.47 -16.51
N GLY A 235 -22.10 -11.29 -16.47
CA GLY A 235 -21.35 -11.06 -15.23
C GLY A 235 -20.34 -12.13 -14.87
N SER A 236 -19.60 -11.91 -13.78
CA SER A 236 -18.54 -12.82 -13.31
C SER A 236 -19.03 -14.23 -12.96
N ALA A 237 -20.28 -14.38 -12.51
CA ALA A 237 -20.90 -15.65 -12.22
C ALA A 237 -21.08 -16.54 -13.47
N ALA A 238 -21.24 -15.96 -14.65
CA ALA A 238 -21.34 -16.69 -15.90
C ALA A 238 -20.00 -17.31 -16.34
N ALA A 239 -18.89 -16.64 -16.03
CA ALA A 239 -17.55 -17.14 -16.32
C ALA A 239 -17.21 -18.37 -15.46
N ASP A 240 -17.63 -18.39 -14.19
CA ASP A 240 -17.40 -19.50 -13.27
C ASP A 240 -18.30 -20.72 -13.56
N ALA A 241 -19.47 -20.49 -14.14
CA ALA A 241 -20.41 -21.55 -14.51
C ALA A 241 -20.07 -22.26 -15.83
N GLY A 242 -19.01 -21.86 -16.55
CA GLY A 242 -18.63 -22.46 -17.83
C GLY A 242 -19.70 -22.29 -18.93
N GLY A 243 -20.59 -21.32 -18.75
CA GLY A 243 -21.69 -21.08 -19.68
C GLY A 243 -21.18 -20.54 -21.02
N THR A 244 -21.07 -21.44 -22.00
CA THR A 244 -21.04 -21.04 -23.41
C THR A 244 -22.46 -20.69 -23.83
N PRO A 245 -22.67 -19.61 -24.61
CA PRO A 245 -23.96 -19.32 -25.20
C PRO A 245 -24.39 -20.39 -26.18
#